data_b56415e1116763bc3b35127ed1102e0a
#
_entry.id   b56415e1116763bc3b35127ed1102e0a
#
_cell.length_a   1.000
_cell.length_b   1.000
_cell.length_c   1.000
_cell.angle_alpha   90.00
_cell.angle_beta   90.00
_cell.angle_gamma   90.00
#
_symmetry.space_group_name_H-M   'P 1'
#
loop_
_entity.id
_entity.type
_entity.pdbx_description
1 polymer ?
#
loop_
_entity_poly.entity_id
_entity_poly.type
_entity_poly.pdbx_seq_one_letter_code
_entity_poly.pdbx_strand_id
1 'polypeptide(L)'
;MVSENRIWYQPKGAIILCDDKIIRRQLKRARRGLRLLSSKAYASIHEIEDRPDSEDEIARWMEKLRRNGDIDGFVTSREVFNSIHCSSRRTVLGIDPEEREGDRYLPVPYADLVVLIGRSGFPRKLIQQISELEGETVWWTQDNLIGGLSESELDRIAILVRHRQVGAIMRQAEEFFDLTMETVFHDPEGETETTEVHVEIRMEFLSDDGMQTISIERLVPISSLESSVIALSKDWDRMLSTASSPIPEQRTRQGLLPAKDAWIDLEK
;
A
#
# COMPACT_ATOMS: atom_id res chain seq x y z
N MET A 1 9.04 6.99 -6.20
CA MET A 1 10.44 6.51 -6.25
C MET A 1 11.21 7.34 -7.27
N VAL A 2 12.35 7.83 -6.89
CA VAL A 2 13.29 8.58 -7.73
C VAL A 2 14.48 7.68 -8.07
N SER A 3 14.65 7.37 -9.35
CA SER A 3 15.71 6.47 -9.83
C SER A 3 15.80 6.53 -11.35
N GLU A 4 16.90 6.13 -11.95
CA GLU A 4 17.04 6.06 -13.41
C GLU A 4 16.16 4.99 -14.04
N ASN A 5 16.07 3.82 -13.39
CA ASN A 5 15.29 2.70 -13.86
C ASN A 5 14.00 2.52 -13.07
N ARG A 6 12.93 2.02 -13.71
CA ARG A 6 11.75 1.54 -12.99
C ARG A 6 12.14 0.36 -12.09
N ILE A 7 11.31 0.08 -11.07
CA ILE A 7 11.60 -0.95 -10.07
C ILE A 7 11.97 -2.31 -10.68
N TRP A 8 11.26 -2.74 -11.71
CA TRP A 8 11.47 -4.01 -12.40
C TRP A 8 12.81 -4.13 -13.14
N TYR A 9 13.38 -3.00 -13.54
CA TYR A 9 14.64 -2.92 -14.28
C TYR A 9 15.83 -2.57 -13.38
N GLN A 10 15.61 -2.50 -12.07
CA GLN A 10 16.71 -2.28 -11.13
C GLN A 10 17.67 -3.48 -11.12
N PRO A 11 18.98 -3.28 -11.11
CA PRO A 11 19.93 -4.37 -11.02
C PRO A 11 19.82 -5.10 -9.67
N LYS A 12 20.24 -6.36 -9.65
CA LYS A 12 20.35 -7.12 -8.41
C LYS A 12 21.40 -6.47 -7.51
N GLY A 13 21.02 -6.23 -6.27
CA GLY A 13 21.86 -5.53 -5.29
C GLY A 13 21.71 -4.02 -5.28
N ALA A 14 20.88 -3.44 -6.17
CA ALA A 14 20.61 -2.01 -6.18
C ALA A 14 20.17 -1.50 -4.80
N ILE A 15 20.75 -0.37 -4.38
CA ILE A 15 20.49 0.26 -3.08
C ILE A 15 19.39 1.30 -3.26
N ILE A 16 18.24 1.06 -2.61
CA ILE A 16 17.12 2.01 -2.59
C ILE A 16 16.86 2.43 -1.15
N LEU A 17 16.87 3.73 -0.90
CA LEU A 17 16.54 4.30 0.40
C LEU A 17 15.04 4.58 0.50
N CYS A 18 14.44 4.16 1.61
CA CYS A 18 13.02 4.40 1.89
C CYS A 18 12.80 4.37 3.40
N ASP A 19 12.27 5.44 3.97
CA ASP A 19 12.06 5.54 5.42
C ASP A 19 10.77 4.84 5.87
N ASP A 20 9.76 4.74 5.01
CA ASP A 20 8.52 4.02 5.30
C ASP A 20 8.73 2.51 5.35
N LYS A 21 8.43 1.92 6.49
CA LYS A 21 8.60 0.47 6.72
C LYS A 21 7.72 -0.36 5.80
N ILE A 22 6.46 0.03 5.68
CA ILE A 22 5.49 -0.71 4.84
C ILE A 22 5.86 -0.62 3.35
N ILE A 23 6.28 0.55 2.86
CA ILE A 23 6.72 0.71 1.48
C ILE A 23 7.99 -0.10 1.20
N ARG A 24 8.96 -0.12 2.14
CA ARG A 24 10.13 -1.01 2.01
C ARG A 24 9.72 -2.48 1.86
N ARG A 25 8.72 -2.93 2.63
CA ARG A 25 8.21 -4.30 2.53
C ARG A 25 7.59 -4.58 1.18
N GLN A 26 6.80 -3.66 0.66
CA GLN A 26 6.18 -3.76 -0.67
C GLN A 26 7.25 -3.78 -1.77
N LEU A 27 8.24 -2.89 -1.72
CA LEU A 27 9.37 -2.89 -2.65
C LEU A 27 10.15 -4.21 -2.64
N LYS A 28 10.38 -4.78 -1.46
CA LYS A 28 11.07 -6.07 -1.32
C LYS A 28 10.28 -7.22 -1.93
N ARG A 29 8.95 -7.17 -1.82
CA ARG A 29 8.05 -8.14 -2.45
C ARG A 29 8.08 -7.99 -3.96
N ALA A 30 7.97 -6.76 -4.48
CA ALA A 30 7.97 -6.45 -5.89
C ALA A 30 9.26 -6.86 -6.59
N ARG A 31 10.40 -6.57 -6.00
CA ARG A 31 11.71 -6.91 -6.61
C ARG A 31 12.62 -7.56 -5.58
N ARG A 32 12.72 -8.88 -5.64
CA ARG A 32 13.69 -9.63 -4.83
C ARG A 32 15.12 -9.29 -5.24
N GLY A 33 15.98 -9.10 -4.26
CA GLY A 33 17.39 -8.81 -4.49
C GLY A 33 17.76 -7.34 -4.44
N LEU A 34 16.83 -6.44 -4.16
CA LEU A 34 17.14 -5.05 -3.81
C LEU A 34 17.70 -4.97 -2.38
N ARG A 35 18.60 -4.04 -2.16
CA ARG A 35 19.09 -3.63 -0.83
C ARG A 35 18.29 -2.42 -0.39
N LEU A 36 17.28 -2.66 0.44
CA LEU A 36 16.36 -1.63 0.92
C LEU A 36 16.78 -1.20 2.33
N LEU A 37 17.13 0.05 2.49
CA LEU A 37 17.57 0.63 3.76
C LEU A 37 16.75 1.87 4.08
N SER A 38 16.60 2.18 5.38
CA SER A 38 16.19 3.52 5.77
C SER A 38 17.37 4.49 5.63
N SER A 39 17.09 5.78 5.48
CA SER A 39 18.11 6.82 5.46
C SER A 39 19.01 6.76 6.71
N LYS A 40 18.40 6.49 7.88
CA LYS A 40 19.10 6.30 9.17
C LYS A 40 20.00 5.07 9.17
N ALA A 41 19.51 3.93 8.67
CA ALA A 41 20.31 2.70 8.61
C ALA A 41 21.49 2.87 7.64
N TYR A 42 21.26 3.52 6.50
CA TYR A 42 22.31 3.82 5.53
C TYR A 42 23.41 4.72 6.14
N ALA A 43 23.02 5.81 6.80
CA ALA A 43 23.95 6.71 7.47
C ALA A 43 24.79 5.97 8.54
N SER A 44 24.14 5.12 9.35
CA SER A 44 24.84 4.32 10.36
C SER A 44 25.85 3.33 9.77
N ILE A 45 25.50 2.64 8.67
CA ILE A 45 26.40 1.67 8.00
C ILE A 45 27.63 2.36 7.40
N HIS A 46 27.45 3.59 6.89
CA HIS A 46 28.51 4.36 6.23
C HIS A 46 29.16 5.38 7.15
N GLU A 47 28.88 5.35 8.46
CA GLU A 47 29.45 6.24 9.49
C GLU A 47 29.25 7.74 9.16
N ILE A 48 28.09 8.08 8.57
CA ILE A 48 27.74 9.45 8.23
C ILE A 48 27.07 10.13 9.43
N GLU A 49 27.78 11.07 10.06
CA GLU A 49 27.28 11.80 11.22
C GLU A 49 26.31 12.93 10.85
N ASP A 50 26.51 13.57 9.70
CA ASP A 50 25.75 14.74 9.22
C ASP A 50 24.45 14.36 8.47
N ARG A 51 23.74 13.33 8.90
CA ARG A 51 22.43 13.03 8.33
C ARG A 51 21.42 14.11 8.76
N PRO A 52 20.72 14.75 7.80
CA PRO A 52 19.67 15.72 8.13
C PRO A 52 18.49 15.12 8.90
N ASP A 53 17.73 15.99 9.59
CA ASP A 53 16.55 15.58 10.36
C ASP A 53 15.23 15.94 9.66
N SER A 54 15.18 17.02 8.88
CA SER A 54 13.95 17.39 8.19
C SER A 54 13.74 16.56 6.91
N GLU A 55 12.49 16.28 6.59
CA GLU A 55 12.11 15.43 5.46
C GLU A 55 12.64 15.97 4.12
N ASP A 56 12.52 17.27 3.89
CA ASP A 56 13.04 17.94 2.69
C ASP A 56 14.56 17.84 2.58
N GLU A 57 15.27 18.01 3.69
CA GLU A 57 16.73 17.93 3.70
C GLU A 57 17.20 16.49 3.54
N ILE A 58 16.53 15.52 4.15
CA ILE A 58 16.78 14.09 3.93
C ILE A 58 16.61 13.76 2.44
N ALA A 59 15.56 14.24 1.80
CA ALA A 59 15.32 13.99 0.39
C ALA A 59 16.40 14.63 -0.51
N ARG A 60 16.87 15.87 -0.20
CA ARG A 60 17.99 16.50 -0.89
C ARG A 60 19.29 15.73 -0.69
N TRP A 61 19.52 15.24 0.51
CA TRP A 61 20.68 14.41 0.83
C TRP A 61 20.65 13.09 0.05
N MET A 62 19.51 12.38 0.02
CA MET A 62 19.34 11.17 -0.77
C MET A 62 19.53 11.42 -2.27
N GLU A 63 19.03 12.54 -2.78
CA GLU A 63 19.25 12.92 -4.18
C GLU A 63 20.72 13.20 -4.48
N LYS A 64 21.46 13.80 -3.55
CA LYS A 64 22.91 13.99 -3.68
C LYS A 64 23.64 12.65 -3.73
N LEU A 65 23.31 11.71 -2.84
CA LEU A 65 23.88 10.35 -2.85
C LEU A 65 23.60 9.64 -4.18
N ARG A 66 22.37 9.77 -4.68
CA ARG A 66 21.98 9.16 -5.96
C ARG A 66 22.79 9.75 -7.12
N ARG A 67 22.95 11.06 -7.18
CA ARG A 67 23.76 11.73 -8.22
C ARG A 67 25.23 11.36 -8.18
N ASN A 68 25.75 11.09 -6.99
CA ASN A 68 27.13 10.64 -6.82
C ASN A 68 27.31 9.15 -7.19
N GLY A 69 26.21 8.41 -7.35
CA GLY A 69 26.26 6.96 -7.61
C GLY A 69 26.42 6.10 -6.35
N ASP A 70 26.26 6.69 -5.14
CA ASP A 70 26.36 5.97 -3.88
C ASP A 70 25.11 5.08 -3.64
N ILE A 71 23.97 5.47 -4.22
CA ILE A 71 22.71 4.74 -4.21
C ILE A 71 22.04 4.76 -5.59
N ASP A 72 21.21 3.76 -5.88
CA ASP A 72 20.49 3.64 -7.16
C ASP A 72 19.17 4.40 -7.18
N GLY A 73 18.60 4.67 -6.00
CA GLY A 73 17.34 5.41 -5.90
C GLY A 73 16.87 5.62 -4.48
N PHE A 74 15.79 6.39 -4.36
CA PHE A 74 15.12 6.62 -3.08
C PHE A 74 13.62 6.83 -3.26
N VAL A 75 12.88 6.68 -2.16
CA VAL A 75 11.44 6.93 -2.10
C VAL A 75 11.19 8.16 -1.26
N THR A 76 10.32 9.02 -1.74
CA THR A 76 9.85 10.21 -1.02
C THR A 76 8.41 10.52 -1.44
N SER A 77 7.72 11.37 -0.69
CA SER A 77 6.39 11.84 -1.05
C SER A 77 6.43 12.73 -2.31
N ARG A 78 5.28 12.93 -2.94
CA ARG A 78 5.16 13.79 -4.11
C ARG A 78 5.40 15.25 -3.75
N GLU A 79 4.93 15.66 -2.58
CA GLU A 79 5.08 17.00 -2.05
C GLU A 79 6.55 17.34 -1.85
N VAL A 80 7.28 16.48 -1.15
CA VAL A 80 8.72 16.66 -0.91
C VAL A 80 9.51 16.63 -2.22
N PHE A 81 9.18 15.72 -3.14
CA PHE A 81 9.83 15.72 -4.46
C PHE A 81 9.68 17.06 -5.19
N ASN A 82 8.49 17.67 -5.12
CA ASN A 82 8.22 18.96 -5.74
C ASN A 82 8.89 20.11 -4.97
N SER A 83 8.93 20.07 -3.62
CA SER A 83 9.54 21.11 -2.78
C SER A 83 11.04 21.24 -3.00
N ILE A 84 11.73 20.11 -3.19
CA ILE A 84 13.19 20.09 -3.41
C ILE A 84 13.59 20.40 -4.86
N HIS A 85 12.63 20.68 -5.75
CA HIS A 85 12.86 20.94 -7.17
C HIS A 85 13.72 19.87 -7.86
N CYS A 86 13.52 18.61 -7.51
CA CYS A 86 14.23 17.49 -8.11
C CYS A 86 13.83 17.34 -9.58
N SER A 87 14.80 17.35 -10.47
CA SER A 87 14.61 17.16 -11.92
C SER A 87 14.83 15.72 -12.38
N SER A 88 15.17 14.83 -11.47
CA SER A 88 15.48 13.44 -11.77
C SER A 88 14.22 12.67 -12.16
N ARG A 89 14.41 11.58 -12.91
CA ARG A 89 13.30 10.70 -13.30
C ARG A 89 12.60 10.14 -12.06
N ARG A 90 11.29 10.17 -12.10
CA ARG A 90 10.45 9.61 -11.04
C ARG A 90 9.50 8.55 -11.59
N THR A 91 9.20 7.56 -10.76
CA THR A 91 8.13 6.58 -10.98
C THR A 91 7.19 6.65 -9.80
N VAL A 92 5.90 6.81 -10.06
CA VAL A 92 4.89 6.75 -8.99
C VAL A 92 4.77 5.29 -8.55
N LEU A 93 4.84 5.06 -7.25
CA LEU A 93 4.52 3.76 -6.65
C LEU A 93 3.01 3.76 -6.40
N GLY A 94 2.30 2.90 -7.08
CA GLY A 94 0.85 2.84 -7.03
C GLY A 94 0.35 1.54 -7.65
N ILE A 95 -0.94 1.45 -7.81
CA ILE A 95 -1.56 0.36 -8.58
C ILE A 95 -1.37 0.70 -10.05
N ASP A 96 -0.52 -0.04 -10.73
CA ASP A 96 -0.42 0.03 -12.19
C ASP A 96 -1.53 -0.84 -12.78
N PRO A 97 -2.50 -0.26 -13.50
CA PRO A 97 -3.57 -1.03 -14.12
C PRO A 97 -3.09 -1.94 -15.25
N GLU A 98 -1.90 -1.70 -15.80
CA GLU A 98 -1.34 -2.50 -16.90
C GLU A 98 -0.55 -3.73 -16.39
N GLU A 99 -0.23 -3.80 -15.09
CA GLU A 99 0.51 -4.93 -14.54
C GLU A 99 -0.43 -6.03 -14.02
N ARG A 100 -0.57 -7.10 -14.78
CA ARG A 100 -1.44 -8.25 -14.47
C ARG A 100 -1.11 -8.96 -13.15
N GLU A 101 0.16 -8.98 -12.78
CA GLU A 101 0.67 -9.61 -11.55
C GLU A 101 1.47 -8.63 -10.71
N GLY A 102 1.39 -7.33 -11.04
CA GLY A 102 2.17 -6.30 -10.40
C GLY A 102 1.87 -6.21 -8.90
N ASP A 103 2.93 -6.19 -8.13
CA ASP A 103 2.81 -5.87 -6.72
C ASP A 103 2.17 -4.48 -6.59
N ARG A 104 1.03 -4.50 -5.96
CA ARG A 104 0.24 -3.29 -5.76
C ARG A 104 0.85 -2.54 -4.59
N TYR A 105 1.31 -1.34 -4.86
CA TYR A 105 1.77 -0.44 -3.82
C TYR A 105 0.57 0.28 -3.22
N LEU A 106 0.22 -0.09 -2.01
CA LEU A 106 -0.79 0.64 -1.26
C LEU A 106 -0.15 1.88 -0.63
N PRO A 107 -0.81 3.03 -0.67
CA PRO A 107 -0.30 4.25 -0.08
C PRO A 107 -0.30 4.17 1.46
N VAL A 108 0.51 5.01 2.08
CA VAL A 108 0.44 5.25 3.52
C VAL A 108 -0.89 5.91 3.88
N PRO A 109 -1.35 5.82 5.14
CA PRO A 109 -2.59 6.45 5.58
C PRO A 109 -2.68 7.92 5.19
N TYR A 110 -3.88 8.32 4.76
CA TYR A 110 -4.24 9.69 4.38
C TYR A 110 -3.40 10.29 3.22
N ALA A 111 -2.61 9.48 2.52
CA ALA A 111 -1.90 9.95 1.34
C ALA A 111 -2.88 10.44 0.26
N ASP A 112 -2.45 11.45 -0.49
CA ASP A 112 -3.23 12.08 -1.58
C ASP A 112 -4.53 12.76 -1.15
N LEU A 113 -4.79 12.92 0.15
CA LEU A 113 -5.92 13.70 0.67
C LEU A 113 -5.56 15.17 0.84
N VAL A 114 -6.35 16.03 0.24
CA VAL A 114 -6.32 17.49 0.48
C VAL A 114 -7.45 17.84 1.44
N VAL A 115 -7.10 18.30 2.62
CA VAL A 115 -8.06 18.64 3.68
C VAL A 115 -8.35 20.13 3.68
N LEU A 116 -9.64 20.49 3.65
CA LEU A 116 -10.10 21.85 3.80
C LEU A 116 -10.40 22.16 5.27
N ILE A 117 -9.66 23.09 5.84
CA ILE A 117 -9.84 23.52 7.23
C ILE A 117 -10.62 24.83 7.24
N GLY A 118 -11.84 24.78 7.80
CA GLY A 118 -12.69 25.95 7.99
C GLY A 118 -12.79 26.37 9.46
N ARG A 119 -13.11 27.65 9.72
CA ARG A 119 -13.46 28.11 11.06
C ARG A 119 -14.78 27.48 11.51
N SER A 120 -14.94 27.33 12.83
CA SER A 120 -16.23 26.93 13.41
C SER A 120 -17.33 27.84 12.92
N GLY A 121 -18.46 27.27 12.47
CA GLY A 121 -19.58 28.00 11.88
C GLY A 121 -19.43 28.39 10.41
N PHE A 122 -18.37 27.95 9.72
CA PHE A 122 -18.25 28.13 8.27
C PHE A 122 -19.39 27.39 7.54
N PRO A 123 -20.07 28.02 6.54
CA PRO A 123 -21.24 27.42 5.91
C PRO A 123 -20.89 26.12 5.17
N ARG A 124 -21.49 25.00 5.60
CA ARG A 124 -21.27 23.68 4.97
C ARG A 124 -21.53 23.67 3.46
N LYS A 125 -22.55 24.43 3.00
CA LYS A 125 -22.88 24.51 1.58
C LYS A 125 -21.74 25.04 0.71
N LEU A 126 -20.89 25.92 1.25
CA LEU A 126 -19.72 26.41 0.51
C LEU A 126 -18.60 25.37 0.48
N ILE A 127 -18.41 24.64 1.57
CA ILE A 127 -17.45 23.54 1.61
C ILE A 127 -17.84 22.45 0.61
N GLN A 128 -19.12 22.05 0.59
CA GLN A 128 -19.64 21.03 -0.33
C GLN A 128 -19.48 21.38 -1.81
N GLN A 129 -19.37 22.66 -2.18
CA GLN A 129 -19.14 23.07 -3.57
C GLN A 129 -17.71 22.82 -4.06
N ILE A 130 -16.77 22.66 -3.13
CA ILE A 130 -15.34 22.45 -3.40
C ILE A 130 -14.83 21.10 -2.87
N SER A 131 -15.68 20.37 -2.13
CA SER A 131 -15.39 18.99 -1.70
C SER A 131 -15.78 18.01 -2.79
N GLU A 132 -14.96 16.97 -2.95
CA GLU A 132 -15.28 15.83 -3.80
C GLU A 132 -15.83 14.69 -2.94
N LEU A 133 -16.92 14.06 -3.41
CA LEU A 133 -17.56 12.95 -2.70
C LEU A 133 -16.59 11.79 -2.47
N GLU A 134 -15.72 11.51 -3.42
CA GLU A 134 -14.70 10.48 -3.27
C GLU A 134 -13.75 10.82 -2.12
N GLY A 135 -13.27 12.06 -2.04
CA GLY A 135 -12.40 12.52 -0.94
C GLY A 135 -13.06 12.40 0.43
N GLU A 136 -14.35 12.77 0.54
CA GLU A 136 -15.12 12.59 1.79
C GLU A 136 -15.26 11.11 2.15
N THR A 137 -15.55 10.25 1.19
CA THR A 137 -15.64 8.80 1.35
C THR A 137 -14.30 8.21 1.81
N VAL A 138 -13.21 8.60 1.16
CA VAL A 138 -11.85 8.13 1.47
C VAL A 138 -11.48 8.51 2.90
N TRP A 139 -11.66 9.78 3.26
CA TRP A 139 -11.36 10.27 4.61
C TRP A 139 -12.21 9.55 5.66
N TRP A 140 -13.54 9.50 5.48
CA TRP A 140 -14.46 8.88 6.42
C TRP A 140 -14.13 7.40 6.65
N THR A 141 -13.85 6.67 5.57
CA THR A 141 -13.52 5.24 5.65
C THR A 141 -12.21 5.01 6.39
N GLN A 142 -11.17 5.79 6.07
CA GLN A 142 -9.88 5.69 6.75
C GLN A 142 -9.99 6.06 8.22
N ASP A 143 -10.65 7.17 8.55
CA ASP A 143 -10.81 7.61 9.93
C ASP A 143 -11.54 6.58 10.80
N ASN A 144 -12.58 5.92 10.26
CA ASN A 144 -13.29 4.86 10.97
C ASN A 144 -12.48 3.56 11.15
N LEU A 145 -11.55 3.27 10.23
CA LEU A 145 -10.77 2.03 10.28
C LEU A 145 -9.47 2.21 11.08
N ILE A 146 -8.82 3.33 10.98
CA ILE A 146 -7.46 3.52 11.51
C ILE A 146 -7.30 4.76 12.40
N GLY A 147 -8.31 5.63 12.52
CA GLY A 147 -8.21 6.89 13.28
C GLY A 147 -7.97 6.70 14.78
N GLY A 148 -8.22 5.50 15.32
CA GLY A 148 -7.96 5.15 16.72
C GLY A 148 -6.58 4.54 17.00
N LEU A 149 -5.75 4.32 15.97
CA LEU A 149 -4.45 3.67 16.09
C LEU A 149 -3.36 4.64 16.51
N SER A 150 -2.34 4.12 17.18
CA SER A 150 -1.15 4.88 17.55
C SER A 150 -0.29 5.21 16.32
N GLU A 151 0.54 6.25 16.42
CA GLU A 151 1.48 6.63 15.35
C GLU A 151 2.40 5.48 14.94
N SER A 152 2.86 4.68 15.90
CA SER A 152 3.71 3.51 15.63
C SER A 152 3.00 2.38 14.89
N GLU A 153 1.67 2.29 15.01
CA GLU A 153 0.84 1.34 14.24
C GLU A 153 0.57 1.89 12.84
N LEU A 154 0.29 3.20 12.73
CA LEU A 154 0.09 3.87 11.44
C LEU A 154 1.30 3.75 10.51
N ASP A 155 2.52 3.79 11.05
CA ASP A 155 3.77 3.57 10.29
C ASP A 155 3.88 2.18 9.62
N ARG A 156 3.02 1.25 10.04
CA ARG A 156 3.03 -0.15 9.57
C ARG A 156 1.82 -0.49 8.69
N ILE A 157 0.97 0.50 8.44
CA ILE A 157 -0.25 0.32 7.65
C ILE A 157 -0.09 0.99 6.29
N ALA A 158 -0.59 0.31 5.28
CA ALA A 158 -0.90 0.91 4.00
C ALA A 158 -2.40 0.73 3.74
N ILE A 159 -3.06 1.76 3.25
CA ILE A 159 -4.50 1.75 2.99
C ILE A 159 -4.84 2.51 1.72
N LEU A 160 -5.62 1.87 0.86
CA LEU A 160 -6.21 2.48 -0.33
C LEU A 160 -7.72 2.41 -0.21
N VAL A 161 -8.36 3.54 -0.38
CA VAL A 161 -9.81 3.65 -0.54
C VAL A 161 -10.07 4.46 -1.80
N ARG A 162 -10.90 3.96 -2.71
CA ARG A 162 -11.25 4.69 -3.94
C ARG A 162 -12.60 4.29 -4.48
N HIS A 163 -13.21 5.18 -5.22
CA HIS A 163 -14.41 4.89 -5.98
C HIS A 163 -14.09 4.06 -7.24
N ARG A 164 -14.94 3.10 -7.54
CA ARG A 164 -14.86 2.26 -8.73
C ARG A 164 -16.20 2.24 -9.44
N GLN A 165 -16.19 2.59 -10.71
CA GLN A 165 -17.35 2.38 -11.58
C GLN A 165 -17.44 0.92 -11.99
N VAL A 166 -18.62 0.33 -11.98
CA VAL A 166 -18.84 -1.08 -12.37
C VAL A 166 -18.24 -1.39 -13.73
N GLY A 167 -18.46 -0.53 -14.73
CA GLY A 167 -17.86 -0.72 -16.06
C GLY A 167 -16.33 -0.73 -16.09
N ALA A 168 -15.65 -0.07 -15.11
CA ALA A 168 -14.20 -0.13 -14.98
C ALA A 168 -13.76 -1.43 -14.30
N ILE A 169 -14.55 -1.90 -13.32
CA ILE A 169 -14.31 -3.19 -12.64
C ILE A 169 -14.42 -4.33 -13.64
N MET A 170 -15.46 -4.32 -14.46
CA MET A 170 -15.73 -5.35 -15.47
C MET A 170 -14.65 -5.40 -16.55
N ARG A 171 -14.25 -4.24 -17.11
CA ARG A 171 -13.13 -4.20 -18.06
C ARG A 171 -11.83 -4.76 -17.47
N GLN A 172 -11.58 -4.50 -16.20
CA GLN A 172 -10.43 -5.06 -15.52
C GLN A 172 -10.57 -6.57 -15.31
N ALA A 173 -11.77 -7.06 -14.96
CA ALA A 173 -12.05 -8.49 -14.81
C ALA A 173 -11.86 -9.23 -16.16
N GLU A 174 -12.38 -8.70 -17.25
CA GLU A 174 -12.17 -9.21 -18.61
C GLU A 174 -10.67 -9.27 -18.97
N GLU A 175 -9.93 -8.19 -18.71
CA GLU A 175 -8.51 -8.10 -19.01
C GLU A 175 -7.69 -9.14 -18.24
N PHE A 176 -8.06 -9.41 -16.99
CA PHE A 176 -7.38 -10.37 -16.11
C PHE A 176 -7.97 -11.78 -16.13
N PHE A 177 -9.01 -11.99 -16.97
CA PHE A 177 -9.74 -13.25 -17.03
C PHE A 177 -10.33 -13.67 -15.68
N ASP A 178 -10.78 -12.71 -14.89
CA ASP A 178 -11.44 -12.94 -13.61
C ASP A 178 -12.92 -13.21 -13.78
N LEU A 179 -13.24 -14.46 -14.14
CA LEU A 179 -14.62 -14.91 -14.38
C LEU A 179 -15.53 -14.73 -13.14
N THR A 180 -14.97 -14.73 -11.94
CA THR A 180 -15.74 -14.52 -10.73
C THR A 180 -16.25 -13.09 -10.66
N MET A 181 -15.39 -12.12 -10.92
CA MET A 181 -15.78 -10.72 -10.93
C MET A 181 -16.71 -10.39 -12.12
N GLU A 182 -16.49 -10.99 -13.28
CA GLU A 182 -17.40 -10.83 -14.42
C GLU A 182 -18.81 -11.28 -14.05
N THR A 183 -18.97 -12.47 -13.46
CA THR A 183 -20.29 -13.04 -13.14
C THR A 183 -21.01 -12.30 -12.01
N VAL A 184 -20.30 -11.66 -11.09
CA VAL A 184 -20.92 -10.92 -9.96
C VAL A 184 -21.72 -9.71 -10.42
N PHE A 185 -21.34 -9.09 -11.53
CA PHE A 185 -21.97 -7.85 -12.02
C PHE A 185 -22.86 -8.04 -13.26
N HIS A 186 -23.06 -9.29 -13.69
CA HIS A 186 -23.99 -9.61 -14.76
C HIS A 186 -25.21 -10.36 -14.21
N ASP A 187 -26.36 -10.03 -14.76
CA ASP A 187 -27.56 -10.83 -14.57
C ASP A 187 -27.51 -12.09 -15.47
N PRO A 188 -28.48 -13.02 -15.34
CA PRO A 188 -28.55 -14.22 -16.18
C PRO A 188 -28.69 -13.93 -17.68
N GLU A 189 -29.16 -12.75 -18.05
CA GLU A 189 -29.30 -12.28 -19.41
C GLU A 189 -28.00 -11.65 -19.96
N GLY A 190 -26.99 -11.46 -19.10
CA GLY A 190 -25.68 -10.87 -19.46
C GLY A 190 -25.65 -9.35 -19.44
N GLU A 191 -26.66 -8.71 -18.85
CA GLU A 191 -26.69 -7.28 -18.65
C GLU A 191 -26.03 -6.90 -17.30
N THR A 192 -25.51 -5.68 -17.19
CA THR A 192 -24.91 -5.21 -15.94
C THR A 192 -26.00 -4.90 -14.91
N GLU A 193 -26.03 -5.64 -13.81
CA GLU A 193 -27.06 -5.54 -12.78
C GLU A 193 -27.13 -4.18 -12.09
N THR A 194 -26.02 -3.47 -11.98
CA THR A 194 -25.95 -2.21 -11.26
C THR A 194 -25.03 -1.20 -11.92
N THR A 195 -25.44 0.08 -11.88
CA THR A 195 -24.62 1.23 -12.26
C THR A 195 -24.09 1.97 -11.04
N GLU A 196 -24.35 1.46 -9.83
CA GLU A 196 -23.93 2.06 -8.58
C GLU A 196 -22.41 2.09 -8.45
N VAL A 197 -21.90 3.20 -7.91
CA VAL A 197 -20.47 3.32 -7.59
C VAL A 197 -20.12 2.35 -6.46
N HIS A 198 -19.03 1.63 -6.63
CA HIS A 198 -18.46 0.77 -5.61
C HIS A 198 -17.27 1.44 -4.95
N VAL A 199 -17.06 1.14 -3.67
CA VAL A 199 -15.88 1.58 -2.92
C VAL A 199 -14.96 0.38 -2.75
N GLU A 200 -13.77 0.50 -3.29
CA GLU A 200 -12.69 -0.45 -3.10
C GLU A 200 -11.87 -0.04 -1.88
N ILE A 201 -11.73 -0.95 -0.93
CA ILE A 201 -10.96 -0.77 0.29
C ILE A 201 -9.89 -1.85 0.31
N ARG A 202 -8.62 -1.47 0.35
CA ARG A 202 -7.49 -2.38 0.51
C ARG A 202 -6.63 -1.90 1.65
N MET A 203 -6.29 -2.80 2.54
CA MET A 203 -5.44 -2.52 3.68
C MET A 203 -4.34 -3.57 3.77
N GLU A 204 -3.18 -3.14 4.20
CA GLU A 204 -2.04 -3.99 4.46
C GLU A 204 -1.38 -3.59 5.78
N PHE A 205 -1.06 -4.55 6.62
CA PHE A 205 -0.41 -4.34 7.90
C PHE A 205 0.87 -5.16 7.98
N LEU A 206 1.93 -4.52 8.45
CA LEU A 206 3.23 -5.12 8.68
C LEU A 206 3.38 -5.46 10.17
N SER A 207 3.73 -6.70 10.49
CA SER A 207 4.02 -7.14 11.85
C SER A 207 5.18 -6.35 12.49
N ASP A 208 5.28 -6.37 13.82
CA ASP A 208 6.30 -5.63 14.58
C ASP A 208 7.72 -6.00 14.17
N ASP A 209 7.93 -7.28 13.89
CA ASP A 209 9.22 -7.82 13.43
C ASP A 209 9.52 -7.55 11.94
N GLY A 210 8.56 -6.98 11.19
CA GLY A 210 8.67 -6.71 9.76
C GLY A 210 8.70 -7.95 8.87
N MET A 211 8.41 -9.12 9.42
CA MET A 211 8.52 -10.39 8.70
C MET A 211 7.23 -10.83 8.03
N GLN A 212 6.10 -10.45 8.61
CA GLN A 212 4.79 -10.83 8.12
C GLN A 212 4.01 -9.62 7.60
N THR A 213 3.20 -9.86 6.60
CA THR A 213 2.26 -8.87 6.07
C THR A 213 0.89 -9.53 5.98
N ILE A 214 -0.11 -8.88 6.55
CA ILE A 214 -1.50 -9.29 6.44
C ILE A 214 -2.21 -8.26 5.57
N SER A 215 -3.06 -8.72 4.67
CA SER A 215 -3.83 -7.85 3.79
C SER A 215 -5.30 -8.23 3.80
N ILE A 216 -6.15 -7.22 3.63
CA ILE A 216 -7.58 -7.37 3.46
C ILE A 216 -8.04 -6.50 2.29
N GLU A 217 -8.96 -7.03 1.51
CA GLU A 217 -9.55 -6.34 0.37
C GLU A 217 -11.07 -6.48 0.41
N ARG A 218 -11.77 -5.40 0.15
CA ARG A 218 -13.23 -5.35 0.03
C ARG A 218 -13.62 -4.46 -1.15
N LEU A 219 -14.64 -4.89 -1.85
CA LEU A 219 -15.32 -4.10 -2.87
C LEU A 219 -16.80 -4.08 -2.52
N VAL A 220 -17.34 -2.92 -2.22
CA VAL A 220 -18.69 -2.78 -1.68
C VAL A 220 -19.46 -1.67 -2.38
N PRO A 221 -20.78 -1.82 -2.61
CA PRO A 221 -21.60 -0.72 -3.08
C PRO A 221 -21.55 0.46 -2.12
N ILE A 222 -21.56 1.68 -2.62
CA ILE A 222 -21.51 2.89 -1.78
C ILE A 222 -22.69 2.97 -0.81
N SER A 223 -23.85 2.46 -1.20
CA SER A 223 -25.05 2.35 -0.36
C SER A 223 -24.87 1.46 0.87
N SER A 224 -23.95 0.49 0.81
CA SER A 224 -23.63 -0.46 1.88
C SER A 224 -22.32 -0.15 2.60
N LEU A 225 -21.69 0.97 2.30
CA LEU A 225 -20.34 1.30 2.81
C LEU A 225 -20.27 1.32 4.33
N GLU A 226 -21.21 1.98 5.00
CA GLU A 226 -21.19 2.13 6.46
C GLU A 226 -21.24 0.76 7.17
N SER A 227 -22.17 -0.10 6.79
CA SER A 227 -22.28 -1.44 7.36
C SER A 227 -21.07 -2.31 7.07
N SER A 228 -20.48 -2.13 5.88
CA SER A 228 -19.29 -2.86 5.44
C SER A 228 -18.03 -2.41 6.19
N VAL A 229 -17.89 -1.13 6.49
CA VAL A 229 -16.79 -0.59 7.30
C VAL A 229 -16.86 -1.09 8.73
N ILE A 230 -18.07 -1.16 9.34
CA ILE A 230 -18.26 -1.73 10.68
C ILE A 230 -17.86 -3.22 10.71
N ALA A 231 -18.23 -3.99 9.69
CA ALA A 231 -17.85 -5.40 9.59
C ALA A 231 -16.32 -5.53 9.37
N LEU A 232 -15.76 -4.69 8.49
CA LEU A 232 -14.33 -4.68 8.19
C LEU A 232 -13.49 -4.32 9.41
N SER A 233 -13.94 -3.36 10.25
CA SER A 233 -13.25 -2.98 11.48
C SER A 233 -13.10 -4.18 12.43
N LYS A 234 -14.15 -5.01 12.59
CA LYS A 234 -14.08 -6.22 13.42
C LYS A 234 -13.12 -7.28 12.87
N ASP A 235 -13.11 -7.45 11.55
CA ASP A 235 -12.18 -8.37 10.90
C ASP A 235 -10.74 -7.84 11.03
N TRP A 236 -10.57 -6.52 10.91
CA TRP A 236 -9.30 -5.84 11.07
C TRP A 236 -8.70 -6.00 12.47
N ASP A 237 -9.49 -5.77 13.53
CA ASP A 237 -9.07 -5.97 14.93
C ASP A 237 -8.58 -7.40 15.16
N ARG A 238 -9.29 -8.37 14.56
CA ARG A 238 -8.94 -9.78 14.64
C ARG A 238 -7.62 -10.09 13.91
N MET A 239 -7.40 -9.45 12.77
CA MET A 239 -6.16 -9.58 12.01
C MET A 239 -4.98 -8.93 12.73
N LEU A 240 -5.15 -7.74 13.31
CA LEU A 240 -4.12 -7.07 14.11
C LEU A 240 -3.72 -7.94 15.30
N SER A 241 -4.67 -8.49 16.04
CA SER A 241 -4.38 -9.38 17.17
C SER A 241 -3.60 -10.63 16.74
N THR A 242 -3.91 -11.17 15.57
CA THR A 242 -3.21 -12.33 15.00
C THR A 242 -1.80 -11.98 14.56
N ALA A 243 -1.61 -10.83 13.92
CA ALA A 243 -0.31 -10.35 13.47
C ALA A 243 0.64 -9.98 14.61
N SER A 244 0.08 -9.52 15.74
CA SER A 244 0.84 -9.19 16.95
C SER A 244 1.14 -10.41 17.83
N SER A 245 0.54 -11.56 17.53
CA SER A 245 0.81 -12.80 18.24
C SER A 245 2.15 -13.38 17.78
N PRO A 246 3.02 -13.84 18.70
CA PRO A 246 4.24 -14.51 18.29
C PRO A 246 3.89 -15.69 17.39
N ILE A 247 4.67 -15.86 16.31
CA ILE A 247 4.52 -17.03 15.44
C ILE A 247 4.63 -18.25 16.34
N PRO A 248 3.60 -19.15 16.39
CA PRO A 248 3.74 -20.38 17.10
C PRO A 248 5.02 -21.04 16.59
N GLU A 249 5.96 -21.33 17.50
CA GLU A 249 7.13 -22.14 17.14
C GLU A 249 6.60 -23.26 16.28
N GLN A 250 7.10 -23.36 15.05
CA GLN A 250 6.69 -24.47 14.18
C GLN A 250 6.94 -25.69 15.03
N ARG A 251 5.87 -26.26 15.59
CA ARG A 251 5.96 -27.57 16.23
C ARG A 251 6.60 -28.42 15.16
N THR A 252 7.87 -28.65 15.33
CA THR A 252 8.62 -29.58 14.47
C THR A 252 7.68 -30.75 14.34
N ARG A 253 7.28 -31.08 13.12
CA ARG A 253 6.38 -32.20 12.82
C ARG A 253 7.04 -33.54 13.22
N GLN A 254 7.63 -33.55 14.43
CA GLN A 254 8.09 -34.76 15.08
C GLN A 254 6.82 -35.50 15.53
N GLY A 255 6.36 -36.37 14.68
CA GLY A 255 5.32 -37.30 15.00
C GLY A 255 4.16 -37.45 14.03
N LEU A 256 4.08 -36.74 12.91
CA LEU A 256 2.93 -36.90 12.01
C LEU A 256 3.20 -37.66 10.72
N LEU A 257 4.43 -37.75 10.24
CA LEU A 257 4.90 -38.67 9.17
C LEU A 257 6.41 -38.45 9.01
N PRO A 258 7.23 -39.48 8.74
CA PRO A 258 8.61 -39.28 8.35
C PRO A 258 8.67 -38.40 7.12
N ALA A 259 9.65 -37.49 7.06
CA ALA A 259 9.76 -36.49 5.99
C ALA A 259 9.78 -37.04 4.56
N LYS A 260 10.06 -38.33 4.42
CA LYS A 260 10.05 -39.07 3.14
C LYS A 260 8.64 -39.39 2.61
N ASP A 261 7.64 -39.41 3.49
CA ASP A 261 6.26 -39.80 3.11
C ASP A 261 5.37 -38.58 2.85
N ALA A 262 5.91 -37.36 2.99
CA ALA A 262 5.19 -36.12 2.79
C ALA A 262 5.17 -35.57 1.35
N TRP A 263 5.95 -36.19 0.45
CA TRP A 263 6.00 -35.81 -0.96
C TRP A 263 5.18 -36.79 -1.79
N ILE A 264 4.12 -36.29 -2.38
CA ILE A 264 3.44 -37.02 -3.45
C ILE A 264 4.40 -37.00 -4.63
N ASP A 265 4.92 -38.19 -5.00
CA ASP A 265 5.76 -38.35 -6.16
C ASP A 265 4.88 -38.17 -7.40
N LEU A 266 4.95 -37.00 -8.01
CA LEU A 266 4.20 -36.63 -9.23
C LEU A 266 4.87 -37.12 -10.50
N GLU A 267 5.95 -37.91 -10.39
CA GLU A 267 6.64 -38.55 -11.50
C GLU A 267 6.24 -40.04 -11.62
N LYS A 268 4.96 -40.34 -11.81
CA LYS A 268 4.51 -41.61 -12.38
C LYS A 268 3.30 -41.39 -13.26
#